data_d974904050bc22e02af4fef8d6f37c4e
#
_entry.id   d974904050bc22e02af4fef8d6f37c4e
#
_cell.length_a   1.000
_cell.length_b   1.000
_cell.length_c   1.000
_cell.angle_alpha   90.00
_cell.angle_beta   90.00
_cell.angle_gamma   90.00
#
_symmetry.space_group_name_H-M   'P 1'
#
loop_
_entity.id
_entity.type
_entity.pdbx_description
1 polymer ?
#
loop_
_entity_poly.entity_id
_entity_poly.type
_entity_poly.pdbx_seq_one_letter_code
_entity_poly.pdbx_strand_id
1 'polypeptide(L)'
;MLVLSPGPGKPSDYPETQSLYLTWRGKKPILGICLGFQLMLESEGARIIRQARVLHGVETDIATDPSSMTYRGMGEVLRVARYHSLQIDPTSLHSLPASIRLTGQDPMGDIPLSFEDPQRKLFGLQYHPESFLTTSGKQLIENIRHASLDDNGATRIPS
;
A
#
# COMPACT_ATOMS: atom_id res chain seq x y z
N MET A 1 9.27 -12.26 -2.20
CA MET A 1 8.15 -11.35 -1.94
C MET A 1 6.91 -11.87 -2.62
N LEU A 2 5.77 -11.84 -1.93
CA LEU A 2 4.45 -12.08 -2.53
C LEU A 2 3.90 -10.76 -3.07
N VAL A 3 3.20 -10.81 -4.20
CA VAL A 3 2.51 -9.64 -4.77
C VAL A 3 1.02 -9.97 -4.90
N LEU A 4 0.18 -9.18 -4.24
CA LEU A 4 -1.26 -9.22 -4.40
C LEU A 4 -1.64 -8.21 -5.47
N SER A 5 -2.04 -8.72 -6.64
CA SER A 5 -2.21 -7.93 -7.86
C SER A 5 -3.49 -7.07 -7.84
N PRO A 6 -3.57 -6.08 -8.73
CA PRO A 6 -4.85 -5.44 -9.05
C PRO A 6 -5.88 -6.46 -9.55
N GLY A 7 -7.15 -6.13 -9.39
CA GLY A 7 -8.26 -6.95 -9.87
C GLY A 7 -9.59 -6.20 -9.82
N PRO A 8 -10.63 -6.72 -10.49
CA PRO A 8 -11.97 -6.17 -10.44
C PRO A 8 -12.66 -6.51 -9.11
N GLY A 9 -13.77 -5.83 -8.82
CA GLY A 9 -14.61 -6.11 -7.65
C GLY A 9 -14.08 -5.50 -6.36
N LYS A 10 -14.26 -6.22 -5.27
CA LYS A 10 -13.91 -5.81 -3.90
C LYS A 10 -13.15 -6.93 -3.17
N PRO A 11 -12.44 -6.65 -2.08
CA PRO A 11 -11.67 -7.64 -1.35
C PRO A 11 -12.47 -8.89 -0.94
N SER A 12 -13.73 -8.73 -0.52
CA SER A 12 -14.59 -9.85 -0.13
C SER A 12 -14.94 -10.84 -1.26
N ASP A 13 -14.66 -10.50 -2.51
CA ASP A 13 -14.83 -11.40 -3.66
C ASP A 13 -13.64 -12.38 -3.80
N TYR A 14 -12.58 -12.21 -2.98
CA TYR A 14 -11.33 -12.97 -3.06
C TYR A 14 -10.95 -13.63 -1.70
N PRO A 15 -11.80 -14.50 -1.15
CA PRO A 15 -11.55 -15.10 0.17
C PRO A 15 -10.28 -15.96 0.22
N GLU A 16 -9.90 -16.59 -0.89
CA GLU A 16 -8.67 -17.39 -0.98
C GLU A 16 -7.42 -16.50 -0.90
N THR A 17 -7.44 -15.34 -1.57
CA THR A 17 -6.34 -14.36 -1.51
C THR A 17 -6.24 -13.76 -0.11
N GLN A 18 -7.37 -13.52 0.56
CA GLN A 18 -7.38 -13.07 1.95
C GLN A 18 -6.77 -14.13 2.88
N SER A 19 -7.13 -15.39 2.72
CA SER A 19 -6.56 -16.51 3.48
C SER A 19 -5.05 -16.63 3.26
N LEU A 20 -4.60 -16.47 2.02
CA LEU A 20 -3.18 -16.45 1.67
C LEU A 20 -2.46 -15.30 2.38
N TYR A 21 -3.01 -14.08 2.34
CA TYR A 21 -2.46 -12.93 3.04
C TYR A 21 -2.33 -13.20 4.55
N LEU A 22 -3.40 -13.65 5.20
CA LEU A 22 -3.42 -13.95 6.64
C LEU A 22 -2.40 -15.03 7.02
N THR A 23 -2.17 -16.00 6.14
CA THR A 23 -1.19 -17.09 6.36
C THR A 23 0.26 -16.59 6.30
N TRP A 24 0.55 -15.66 5.40
CA TRP A 24 1.92 -15.27 5.08
C TRP A 24 2.36 -13.91 5.64
N ARG A 25 1.42 -13.08 6.13
CA ARG A 25 1.78 -11.79 6.75
C ARG A 25 2.73 -12.02 7.93
N GLY A 26 3.80 -11.23 7.99
CA GLY A 26 4.86 -11.36 8.99
C GLY A 26 5.83 -12.54 8.78
N LYS A 27 5.58 -13.42 7.79
CA LYS A 27 6.48 -14.53 7.44
C LYS A 27 7.20 -14.28 6.10
N LYS A 28 6.59 -13.56 5.21
CA LYS A 28 7.13 -13.20 3.90
C LYS A 28 6.85 -11.73 3.62
N PRO A 29 7.76 -11.02 2.93
CA PRO A 29 7.43 -9.69 2.43
C PRO A 29 6.25 -9.75 1.46
N ILE A 30 5.29 -8.82 1.61
CA ILE A 30 4.08 -8.76 0.77
C ILE A 30 3.90 -7.34 0.24
N LEU A 31 3.63 -7.21 -1.05
CA LEU A 31 3.21 -5.97 -1.71
C LEU A 31 1.78 -6.14 -2.23
N GLY A 32 0.87 -5.27 -1.81
CA GLY A 32 -0.48 -5.17 -2.35
C GLY A 32 -0.63 -3.98 -3.29
N ILE A 33 -1.18 -4.20 -4.49
CA ILE A 33 -1.43 -3.16 -5.48
C ILE A 33 -2.93 -3.08 -5.75
N CYS A 34 -3.50 -1.90 -5.65
CA CYS A 34 -4.91 -1.56 -5.88
C CYS A 34 -5.86 -2.46 -5.06
N LEU A 35 -6.45 -3.49 -5.64
CA LEU A 35 -7.26 -4.48 -4.91
C LEU A 35 -6.46 -5.16 -3.79
N GLY A 36 -5.20 -5.50 -4.04
CA GLY A 36 -4.31 -6.09 -3.03
C GLY A 36 -4.06 -5.16 -1.85
N PHE A 37 -3.86 -3.85 -2.08
CA PHE A 37 -3.77 -2.83 -1.03
C PHE A 37 -5.05 -2.80 -0.18
N GLN A 38 -6.22 -2.77 -0.82
CA GLN A 38 -7.51 -2.73 -0.12
C GLN A 38 -7.73 -4.01 0.71
N LEU A 39 -7.43 -5.17 0.14
CA LEU A 39 -7.56 -6.47 0.81
C LEU A 39 -6.66 -6.53 2.07
N MET A 40 -5.43 -6.04 1.98
CA MET A 40 -4.52 -6.02 3.12
C MET A 40 -5.06 -5.14 4.24
N LEU A 41 -5.44 -3.88 3.94
CA LEU A 41 -5.94 -2.95 4.96
C LEU A 41 -7.29 -3.39 5.54
N GLU A 42 -8.19 -3.96 4.72
CA GLU A 42 -9.45 -4.53 5.22
C GLU A 42 -9.19 -5.71 6.17
N SER A 43 -8.25 -6.58 5.84
CA SER A 43 -7.83 -7.71 6.70
C SER A 43 -7.17 -7.25 8.01
N GLU A 44 -6.65 -6.03 8.07
CA GLU A 44 -6.07 -5.41 9.26
C GLU A 44 -7.06 -4.54 10.05
N GLY A 45 -8.32 -4.44 9.60
CA GLY A 45 -9.41 -3.78 10.34
C GLY A 45 -9.96 -2.50 9.74
N ALA A 46 -9.42 -2.01 8.62
CA ALA A 46 -10.00 -0.87 7.92
C ALA A 46 -11.28 -1.26 7.18
N ARG A 47 -12.11 -0.27 6.86
CA ARG A 47 -13.31 -0.45 6.04
C ARG A 47 -13.08 0.02 4.63
N ILE A 48 -13.71 -0.67 3.67
CA ILE A 48 -13.77 -0.28 2.27
C ILE A 48 -15.10 0.41 2.00
N ILE A 49 -15.05 1.58 1.35
CA ILE A 49 -16.24 2.33 0.94
C ILE A 49 -16.16 2.67 -0.55
N ARG A 50 -17.32 2.98 -1.12
CA ARG A 50 -17.37 3.47 -2.49
C ARG A 50 -16.81 4.89 -2.54
N GLN A 51 -15.92 5.14 -3.49
CA GLN A 51 -15.38 6.48 -3.74
C GLN A 51 -16.44 7.37 -4.39
N ALA A 52 -16.49 8.66 -3.99
CA ALA A 52 -17.45 9.62 -4.54
C ALA A 52 -17.26 9.84 -6.05
N ARG A 53 -16.01 9.76 -6.53
CA ARG A 53 -15.68 9.90 -7.96
C ARG A 53 -14.89 8.67 -8.42
N VAL A 54 -15.43 7.95 -9.39
CA VAL A 54 -14.73 6.83 -10.04
C VAL A 54 -13.55 7.35 -10.85
N LEU A 55 -12.38 6.74 -10.66
CA LEU A 55 -11.16 7.06 -11.40
C LEU A 55 -10.82 5.93 -12.37
N HIS A 56 -10.64 6.29 -13.65
CA HIS A 56 -10.26 5.36 -14.72
C HIS A 56 -9.09 5.93 -15.51
N GLY A 57 -7.87 5.52 -15.16
CA GLY A 57 -6.67 5.98 -15.85
C GLY A 57 -6.43 7.49 -15.69
N VAL A 58 -6.66 8.01 -14.50
CA VAL A 58 -6.47 9.42 -14.16
C VAL A 58 -5.17 9.60 -13.43
N GLU A 59 -4.34 10.53 -13.91
CA GLU A 59 -3.18 11.00 -13.17
C GLU A 59 -3.61 11.92 -12.04
N THR A 60 -3.12 11.66 -10.84
CA THR A 60 -3.32 12.54 -9.69
C THR A 60 -2.01 12.73 -8.95
N ASP A 61 -1.82 13.91 -8.39
CA ASP A 61 -0.74 14.17 -7.45
C ASP A 61 -1.16 13.66 -6.07
N ILE A 62 -0.28 12.96 -5.39
CA ILE A 62 -0.48 12.47 -4.03
C ILE A 62 0.58 13.06 -3.10
N ALA A 63 0.22 13.28 -1.84
CA ALA A 63 1.18 13.64 -0.80
C ALA A 63 1.88 12.36 -0.33
N THR A 64 3.20 12.41 -0.20
CA THR A 64 4.04 11.26 0.19
C THR A 64 4.94 11.63 1.37
N ASP A 65 5.34 10.62 2.12
CA ASP A 65 6.32 10.74 3.19
C ASP A 65 7.72 10.27 2.71
N PRO A 66 8.64 11.20 2.36
CA PRO A 66 9.98 10.84 1.87
C PRO A 66 10.84 10.12 2.91
N SER A 67 10.47 10.15 4.20
CA SER A 67 11.17 9.42 5.27
C SER A 67 10.81 7.94 5.31
N SER A 68 9.76 7.53 4.57
CA SER A 68 9.35 6.14 4.45
C SER A 68 10.33 5.33 3.60
N MET A 69 10.31 4.02 3.75
CA MET A 69 11.10 3.12 2.89
C MET A 69 10.59 3.17 1.44
N THR A 70 9.26 3.25 1.28
CA THR A 70 8.57 3.28 -0.01
C THR A 70 9.01 4.47 -0.86
N TYR A 71 9.12 5.66 -0.27
CA TYR A 71 9.42 6.90 -0.99
C TYR A 71 10.83 7.43 -0.79
N ARG A 72 11.74 6.59 -0.32
CA ARG A 72 13.15 6.98 -0.12
C ARG A 72 13.76 7.57 -1.40
N GLY A 73 14.32 8.77 -1.29
CA GLY A 73 14.92 9.49 -2.41
C GLY A 73 13.93 10.08 -3.41
N MET A 74 12.64 10.14 -3.03
CA MET A 74 11.56 10.76 -3.82
C MET A 74 11.05 12.02 -3.11
N GLY A 75 10.32 12.88 -3.82
CA GLY A 75 9.76 14.12 -3.27
C GLY A 75 8.51 13.89 -2.42
N GLU A 76 8.01 14.99 -1.81
CA GLU A 76 6.79 15.00 -1.00
C GLU A 76 5.49 14.92 -1.83
N VAL A 77 5.59 15.07 -3.14
CA VAL A 77 4.48 14.97 -4.09
C VAL A 77 4.90 14.03 -5.21
N LEU A 78 4.01 13.08 -5.53
CA LEU A 78 4.23 12.13 -6.59
C LEU A 78 3.01 12.06 -7.50
N ARG A 79 3.23 12.07 -8.82
CA ARG A 79 2.18 11.85 -9.81
C ARG A 79 2.01 10.37 -10.09
N VAL A 80 0.78 9.87 -9.91
CA VAL A 80 0.44 8.46 -9.99
C VAL A 80 -0.82 8.19 -10.79
N ALA A 81 -0.91 7.00 -11.38
CA ALA A 81 -2.08 6.54 -12.11
C ALA A 81 -3.08 5.84 -11.17
N ARG A 82 -4.33 6.28 -11.19
CA ARG A 82 -5.42 5.70 -10.38
C ARG A 82 -6.51 5.10 -11.26
N TYR A 83 -6.98 3.90 -10.91
CA TYR A 83 -7.97 3.10 -11.66
C TYR A 83 -8.99 2.45 -10.72
N HIS A 84 -9.47 3.13 -9.68
CA HIS A 84 -10.31 2.51 -8.66
C HIS A 84 -11.60 3.29 -8.39
N SER A 85 -12.64 2.56 -7.99
CA SER A 85 -13.95 3.08 -7.56
C SER A 85 -14.21 2.89 -6.06
N LEU A 86 -13.34 2.12 -5.39
CA LEU A 86 -13.37 1.88 -3.95
C LEU A 86 -12.16 2.55 -3.29
N GLN A 87 -12.32 2.90 -2.02
CA GLN A 87 -11.27 3.51 -1.19
C GLN A 87 -11.36 3.01 0.24
N ILE A 88 -10.30 3.22 1.00
CA ILE A 88 -10.32 3.05 2.44
C ILE A 88 -11.15 4.18 3.07
N ASP A 89 -12.01 3.83 4.00
CA ASP A 89 -12.73 4.79 4.83
C ASP A 89 -11.78 5.43 5.84
N PRO A 90 -11.47 6.75 5.73
CA PRO A 90 -10.54 7.40 6.65
C PRO A 90 -10.96 7.31 8.11
N THR A 91 -12.28 7.21 8.38
CA THR A 91 -12.79 7.11 9.75
C THR A 91 -12.52 5.75 10.41
N SER A 92 -12.10 4.75 9.64
CA SER A 92 -11.76 3.41 10.15
C SER A 92 -10.27 3.20 10.44
N LEU A 93 -9.42 4.19 10.16
CA LEU A 93 -7.97 4.05 10.28
C LEU A 93 -7.48 3.80 11.71
N HIS A 94 -8.26 4.24 12.70
CA HIS A 94 -7.96 3.98 14.12
C HIS A 94 -8.00 2.49 14.50
N SER A 95 -8.59 1.65 13.66
CA SER A 95 -8.65 0.19 13.87
C SER A 95 -7.40 -0.54 13.38
N LEU A 96 -6.50 0.14 12.66
CA LEU A 96 -5.28 -0.47 12.14
C LEU A 96 -4.25 -0.71 13.25
N PRO A 97 -3.45 -1.78 13.15
CA PRO A 97 -2.30 -1.99 14.02
C PRO A 97 -1.33 -0.81 14.01
N ALA A 98 -0.75 -0.47 15.16
CA ALA A 98 0.20 0.64 15.30
C ALA A 98 1.48 0.47 14.47
N SER A 99 1.81 -0.74 14.02
CA SER A 99 2.94 -1.03 13.13
C SER A 99 2.70 -0.57 11.68
N ILE A 100 1.42 -0.38 11.29
CA ILE A 100 1.06 0.14 9.97
C ILE A 100 1.23 1.65 9.95
N ARG A 101 2.09 2.11 9.06
CA ARG A 101 2.35 3.52 8.80
C ARG A 101 1.77 3.91 7.45
N LEU A 102 0.87 4.88 7.43
CA LEU A 102 0.39 5.47 6.18
C LEU A 102 1.49 6.38 5.61
N THR A 103 1.85 6.16 4.36
CA THR A 103 3.01 6.81 3.72
C THR A 103 2.64 7.69 2.54
N GLY A 104 1.44 7.54 2.01
CA GLY A 104 0.91 8.38 0.95
C GLY A 104 -0.59 8.58 1.09
N GLN A 105 -1.07 9.77 0.72
CA GLN A 105 -2.48 10.11 0.86
C GLN A 105 -2.94 11.08 -0.22
N ASP A 106 -4.25 11.13 -0.43
CA ASP A 106 -4.89 12.14 -1.27
C ASP A 106 -4.81 13.50 -0.57
N PRO A 107 -4.22 14.53 -1.20
CA PRO A 107 -4.03 15.83 -0.55
C PRO A 107 -5.34 16.57 -0.22
N MET A 108 -6.46 16.15 -0.81
CA MET A 108 -7.76 16.80 -0.64
C MET A 108 -8.67 16.12 0.39
N GLY A 109 -8.34 14.94 0.89
CA GLY A 109 -9.32 14.17 1.68
C GLY A 109 -8.81 13.15 2.68
N ASP A 110 -7.55 13.20 3.08
CA ASP A 110 -6.94 12.27 4.06
C ASP A 110 -7.12 10.78 3.74
N ILE A 111 -7.43 10.47 2.46
CA ILE A 111 -7.65 9.11 1.99
C ILE A 111 -6.29 8.44 1.83
N PRO A 112 -6.03 7.33 2.53
CA PRO A 112 -4.75 6.63 2.40
C PRO A 112 -4.60 6.01 1.02
N LEU A 113 -3.46 6.23 0.41
CA LEU A 113 -3.10 5.71 -0.92
C LEU A 113 -1.86 4.83 -0.90
N SER A 114 -1.14 4.81 0.21
CA SER A 114 -0.08 3.84 0.46
C SER A 114 0.18 3.64 1.94
N PHE A 115 0.72 2.48 2.27
CA PHE A 115 1.19 2.17 3.62
C PHE A 115 2.44 1.27 3.57
N GLU A 116 3.15 1.25 4.69
CA GLU A 116 4.17 0.26 4.97
C GLU A 116 4.05 -0.25 6.42
N ASP A 117 4.46 -1.48 6.64
CA ASP A 117 4.72 -2.06 7.96
C ASP A 117 6.13 -2.65 7.94
N PRO A 118 7.13 -1.89 8.40
CA PRO A 118 8.52 -2.32 8.36
C PRO A 118 8.79 -3.60 9.15
N GLN A 119 8.07 -3.82 10.26
CA GLN A 119 8.27 -4.98 11.13
C GLN A 119 7.84 -6.28 10.45
N ARG A 120 6.72 -6.24 9.73
CA ARG A 120 6.15 -7.39 9.03
C ARG A 120 6.52 -7.43 7.55
N LYS A 121 7.27 -6.41 7.08
CA LYS A 121 7.65 -6.22 5.66
C LYS A 121 6.43 -6.22 4.73
N LEU A 122 5.39 -5.44 5.11
CA LEU A 122 4.19 -5.27 4.33
C LEU A 122 4.21 -3.89 3.66
N PHE A 123 3.82 -3.85 2.39
CA PHE A 123 3.76 -2.64 1.59
C PHE A 123 2.46 -2.64 0.79
N GLY A 124 1.84 -1.48 0.63
CA GLY A 124 0.63 -1.35 -0.14
C GLY A 124 0.54 -0.04 -0.90
N LEU A 125 0.07 -0.12 -2.15
CA LEU A 125 -0.14 0.99 -3.06
C LEU A 125 -1.54 0.90 -3.64
N GLN A 126 -2.38 1.94 -3.43
CA GLN A 126 -3.72 2.01 -4.03
C GLN A 126 -3.66 2.31 -5.53
N TYR A 127 -2.61 2.98 -5.97
CA TYR A 127 -2.36 3.34 -7.35
C TYR A 127 -1.48 2.28 -8.05
N HIS A 128 -1.31 2.44 -9.36
CA HIS A 128 -0.66 1.48 -10.23
C HIS A 128 0.79 1.87 -10.56
N PRO A 129 1.81 1.33 -9.85
CA PRO A 129 3.21 1.63 -10.13
C PRO A 129 3.68 1.09 -11.49
N GLU A 130 3.00 0.07 -12.02
CA GLU A 130 3.28 -0.53 -13.32
C GLU A 130 2.75 0.30 -14.50
N SER A 131 1.86 1.27 -14.25
CA SER A 131 1.31 2.12 -15.30
C SER A 131 2.38 3.08 -15.84
N PHE A 132 2.39 3.28 -17.16
CA PHE A 132 3.23 4.29 -17.80
C PHE A 132 2.90 5.72 -17.36
N LEU A 133 1.71 5.95 -16.79
CA LEU A 133 1.30 7.23 -16.20
C LEU A 133 1.91 7.46 -14.81
N THR A 134 2.51 6.45 -14.19
CA THR A 134 3.27 6.58 -12.93
C THR A 134 4.76 6.65 -13.27
N THR A 135 5.26 7.85 -13.54
CA THR A 135 6.63 8.08 -14.07
C THR A 135 7.73 7.52 -13.15
N SER A 136 7.50 7.51 -11.84
CA SER A 136 8.46 7.00 -10.83
C SER A 136 8.17 5.56 -10.39
N GLY A 137 7.33 4.82 -11.11
CA GLY A 137 6.91 3.47 -10.74
C GLY A 137 8.07 2.49 -10.55
N LYS A 138 9.07 2.55 -11.41
CA LYS A 138 10.29 1.73 -11.30
C LYS A 138 11.02 1.97 -9.97
N GLN A 139 11.25 3.23 -9.61
CA GLN A 139 11.93 3.59 -8.36
C GLN A 139 11.13 3.13 -7.14
N LEU A 140 9.80 3.27 -7.15
CA LEU A 140 8.91 2.76 -6.09
C LEU A 140 9.12 1.26 -5.87
N ILE A 141 9.06 0.48 -6.93
CA ILE A 141 9.23 -0.98 -6.86
C ILE A 141 10.64 -1.35 -6.39
N GLU A 142 11.67 -0.65 -6.84
CA GLU A 142 13.04 -0.87 -6.36
C GLU A 142 13.20 -0.54 -4.88
N ASN A 143 12.63 0.56 -4.39
CA ASN A 143 12.62 0.91 -2.98
C ASN A 143 11.95 -0.18 -2.13
N ILE A 144 10.76 -0.62 -2.52
CA ILE A 144 10.02 -1.68 -1.82
C ILE A 144 10.80 -3.00 -1.86
N ARG A 145 11.41 -3.35 -2.99
CA ARG A 145 12.24 -4.55 -3.11
C ARG A 145 13.43 -4.50 -2.16
N HIS A 146 14.15 -3.39 -2.10
CA HIS A 146 15.27 -3.21 -1.17
C HIS A 146 14.79 -3.31 0.28
N ALA A 147 13.74 -2.58 0.65
CA ALA A 147 13.18 -2.64 2.01
C ALA A 147 12.72 -4.05 2.41
N SER A 148 12.26 -4.85 1.45
CA SER A 148 11.85 -6.24 1.69
C SER A 148 13.03 -7.21 1.92
N LEU A 149 14.22 -6.87 1.42
CA LEU A 149 15.43 -7.68 1.55
C LEU A 149 16.30 -7.28 2.76
N ASP A 150 16.18 -6.03 3.22
CA ASP A 150 16.97 -5.53 4.34
C ASP A 150 16.60 -6.27 5.64
N ASP A 151 17.53 -7.04 6.18
CA ASP A 151 17.42 -7.75 7.47
C ASP A 151 17.67 -6.84 8.69
N ASN A 152 17.80 -5.53 8.51
CA ASN A 152 18.13 -4.57 9.56
C ASN A 152 17.01 -4.32 10.61
N GLY A 153 15.97 -5.17 10.67
CA GLY A 153 14.98 -5.22 11.75
C GLY A 153 15.33 -6.20 12.88
N ALA A 154 16.34 -7.03 12.72
CA ALA A 154 16.84 -7.88 13.81
C ALA A 154 17.81 -7.07 14.68
N THR A 155 17.30 -6.55 15.79
CA THR A 155 18.08 -6.01 16.90
C THR A 155 19.24 -6.96 17.20
N ARG A 156 20.49 -6.57 16.89
CA ARG A 156 21.66 -7.16 17.53
C ARG A 156 21.54 -6.82 19.03
N ILE A 157 21.19 -7.81 19.83
CA ILE A 157 21.41 -7.77 21.26
C ILE A 157 22.94 -7.81 21.41
N PRO A 158 23.59 -6.78 22.00
CA PRO A 158 25.01 -6.89 22.31
C PRO A 158 25.16 -7.97 23.39
N SER A 159 26.02 -8.90 23.12
CA SER A 159 26.55 -9.87 24.11
C SER A 159 27.39 -9.16 25.18
#